data_e7e831b98eeb3bfd17f9d57398ff35cb
#
_entry.id   e7e831b98eeb3bfd17f9d57398ff35cb
#
_cell.length_a   1.000
_cell.length_b   1.000
_cell.length_c   1.000
_cell.angle_alpha   90.00
_cell.angle_beta   90.00
_cell.angle_gamma   90.00
#
_symmetry.space_group_name_H-M   'P 1'
#
loop_
_entity.id
_entity.type
_entity.pdbx_description
1 polymer ?
#
loop_
_entity_poly.entity_id
_entity_poly.type
_entity_poly.pdbx_seq_one_letter_code
_entity_poly.pdbx_strand_id
1 'polypeptide(L)'
;MFYIVTSLIAAGMMGAGDFFGGLAARRAPVAIVGFIGQMIGLFVSGLLVLFTAETFANTPFSIGVGAGACGSIALLSLYRGLAIGRVAIVAPVSAVLGALLPVVFAIFTGHDFGVMKWIGIVSGLLAVYVLSLPGKDESAQSKETGLLHAVAAGVALAFFYMLLGNEEAHGSIWTLFGERCSVVSIMFIVMLVRRQVLISRKTPALSYIIVAGVCDIIGNLSFLYSANHGPLPMVALISSLYPASTLFLGWALLKEPLTKRLFIGIVLAFVCITLFALH
;
A
#
# COMPACT_ATOMS: atom_id res chain seq x y z
N MET A 1 11.46 20.50 9.65
CA MET A 1 12.33 19.35 9.97
C MET A 1 11.57 18.15 10.54
N PHE A 2 10.59 18.36 11.41
CA PHE A 2 9.78 17.29 12.01
C PHE A 2 8.99 16.47 10.97
N TYR A 3 8.38 17.10 9.96
CA TYR A 3 7.62 16.41 8.93
C TYR A 3 8.45 15.40 8.09
N ILE A 4 9.77 15.65 7.93
CA ILE A 4 10.66 14.70 7.24
C ILE A 4 10.80 13.41 8.05
N VAL A 5 11.02 13.55 9.37
CA VAL A 5 11.17 12.39 10.26
C VAL A 5 9.87 11.58 10.30
N THR A 6 8.72 12.26 10.43
CA THR A 6 7.42 11.57 10.47
C THR A 6 7.05 10.96 9.12
N SER A 7 7.46 11.54 7.97
CA SER A 7 7.30 10.92 6.65
C SER A 7 8.19 9.67 6.48
N LEU A 8 9.40 9.68 7.02
CA LEU A 8 10.26 8.48 7.04
C LEU A 8 9.68 7.38 7.94
N ILE A 9 9.09 7.75 9.08
CA ILE A 9 8.36 6.81 9.94
C ILE A 9 7.17 6.24 9.16
N ALA A 10 6.41 7.08 8.45
CA ALA A 10 5.30 6.63 7.60
C ALA A 10 5.76 5.60 6.57
N ALA A 11 6.82 5.89 5.80
CA ALA A 11 7.39 4.96 4.83
C ALA A 11 7.85 3.64 5.48
N GLY A 12 8.57 3.72 6.60
CA GLY A 12 9.05 2.56 7.34
C GLY A 12 7.93 1.67 7.84
N MET A 13 6.93 2.28 8.47
CA MET A 13 5.83 1.57 9.10
C MET A 13 4.83 1.02 8.08
N MET A 14 4.48 1.78 7.03
CA MET A 14 3.62 1.26 5.96
C MET A 14 4.25 0.04 5.27
N GLY A 15 5.54 0.12 4.92
CA GLY A 15 6.23 -1.02 4.31
C GLY A 15 6.37 -2.22 5.24
N ALA A 16 6.56 -2.00 6.54
CA ALA A 16 6.56 -3.08 7.53
C ALA A 16 5.14 -3.68 7.67
N GLY A 17 4.09 -2.87 7.66
CA GLY A 17 2.70 -3.31 7.66
C GLY A 17 2.40 -4.25 6.50
N ASP A 18 2.78 -3.87 5.27
CA ASP A 18 2.63 -4.69 4.07
C ASP A 18 3.39 -6.01 4.16
N PHE A 19 4.64 -5.96 4.63
CA PHE A 19 5.47 -7.15 4.79
C PHE A 19 4.87 -8.14 5.79
N PHE A 20 4.54 -7.68 7.00
CA PHE A 20 3.97 -8.55 8.04
C PHE A 20 2.57 -9.02 7.70
N GLY A 21 1.76 -8.20 7.02
CA GLY A 21 0.47 -8.58 6.47
C GLY A 21 0.58 -9.70 5.43
N GLY A 22 1.52 -9.58 4.49
CA GLY A 22 1.87 -10.62 3.54
C GLY A 22 2.36 -11.91 4.20
N LEU A 23 3.21 -11.77 5.24
CA LEU A 23 3.71 -12.92 6.01
C LEU A 23 2.59 -13.61 6.79
N ALA A 24 1.67 -12.85 7.38
CA ALA A 24 0.47 -13.38 8.03
C ALA A 24 -0.43 -14.14 7.03
N ALA A 25 -0.57 -13.61 5.82
CA ALA A 25 -1.37 -14.19 4.74
C ALA A 25 -0.81 -15.53 4.20
N ARG A 26 0.45 -15.83 4.48
CA ARG A 26 1.03 -17.19 4.23
C ARG A 26 0.48 -18.25 5.19
N ARG A 27 -0.11 -17.84 6.33
CA ARG A 27 -0.50 -18.72 7.45
C ARG A 27 -1.97 -18.61 7.81
N ALA A 28 -2.69 -17.65 7.23
CA ALA A 28 -4.09 -17.38 7.50
C ALA A 28 -4.80 -16.83 6.25
N PRO A 29 -6.13 -16.99 6.14
CA PRO A 29 -6.90 -16.41 5.05
C PRO A 29 -6.72 -14.87 5.00
N VAL A 30 -6.48 -14.34 3.81
CA VAL A 30 -6.16 -12.91 3.60
C VAL A 30 -7.25 -11.99 4.16
N ALA A 31 -8.54 -12.36 3.99
CA ALA A 31 -9.63 -11.54 4.51
C ALA A 31 -9.63 -11.46 6.05
N ILE A 32 -9.24 -12.52 6.75
CA ILE A 32 -9.09 -12.51 8.21
C ILE A 32 -7.91 -11.63 8.62
N VAL A 33 -6.79 -11.74 7.89
CA VAL A 33 -5.62 -10.91 8.13
C VAL A 33 -5.98 -9.44 7.97
N GLY A 34 -6.64 -9.08 6.86
CA GLY A 34 -7.12 -7.72 6.61
C GLY A 34 -8.13 -7.26 7.67
N PHE A 35 -9.14 -8.08 7.98
CA PHE A 35 -10.16 -7.73 8.97
C PHE A 35 -9.56 -7.40 10.34
N ILE A 36 -8.77 -8.31 10.91
CA ILE A 36 -8.19 -8.10 12.25
C ILE A 36 -7.19 -6.95 12.24
N GLY A 37 -6.32 -6.87 11.22
CA GLY A 37 -5.34 -5.79 11.11
C GLY A 37 -6.00 -4.41 10.99
N GLN A 38 -7.02 -4.29 10.14
CA GLN A 38 -7.71 -3.02 9.92
C GLN A 38 -8.66 -2.63 11.05
N MET A 39 -9.13 -3.59 11.88
CA MET A 39 -9.87 -3.30 13.12
C MET A 39 -9.04 -2.47 14.11
N ILE A 40 -7.71 -2.66 14.15
CA ILE A 40 -6.82 -1.83 14.98
C ILE A 40 -6.87 -0.38 14.48
N GLY A 41 -6.77 -0.18 13.17
CA GLY A 41 -6.86 1.14 12.56
C GLY A 41 -8.25 1.79 12.77
N LEU A 42 -9.31 1.02 12.62
CA LEU A 42 -10.68 1.50 12.88
C LEU A 42 -10.87 1.96 14.32
N PHE A 43 -10.41 1.17 15.28
CA PHE A 43 -10.49 1.51 16.69
C PHE A 43 -9.73 2.81 17.01
N VAL A 44 -8.48 2.93 16.52
CA VAL A 44 -7.65 4.12 16.77
C VAL A 44 -8.22 5.35 16.07
N SER A 45 -8.61 5.25 14.78
CA SER A 45 -9.22 6.39 14.07
C SER A 45 -10.57 6.80 14.66
N GLY A 46 -11.37 5.83 15.14
CA GLY A 46 -12.62 6.10 15.84
C GLY A 46 -12.40 6.84 17.16
N LEU A 47 -11.39 6.47 17.94
CA LEU A 47 -11.01 7.22 19.14
C LEU A 47 -10.56 8.65 18.79
N LEU A 48 -9.75 8.81 17.74
CA LEU A 48 -9.31 10.14 17.31
C LEU A 48 -10.49 11.03 16.90
N VAL A 49 -11.46 10.50 16.16
CA VAL A 49 -12.69 11.24 15.81
C VAL A 49 -13.45 11.70 17.07
N LEU A 50 -13.49 10.90 18.13
CA LEU A 50 -14.16 11.27 19.38
C LEU A 50 -13.42 12.36 20.17
N PHE A 51 -12.09 12.43 20.06
CA PHE A 51 -11.26 13.37 20.82
C PHE A 51 -10.84 14.60 20.01
N THR A 52 -11.02 14.60 18.68
CA THR A 52 -10.78 15.78 17.85
C THR A 52 -12.00 16.70 17.88
N ALA A 53 -11.76 18.00 17.87
CA ALA A 53 -12.82 19.00 17.77
C ALA A 53 -13.40 19.17 16.36
N GLU A 54 -13.00 18.32 15.41
CA GLU A 54 -13.51 18.37 14.04
C GLU A 54 -14.98 17.96 13.99
N THR A 55 -15.83 18.84 13.47
CA THR A 55 -17.23 18.52 13.20
C THR A 55 -17.32 17.47 12.09
N PHE A 56 -18.38 16.66 12.12
CA PHE A 56 -18.58 15.64 11.08
C PHE A 56 -18.60 16.27 9.69
N ALA A 57 -17.72 15.77 8.83
CA ALA A 57 -17.57 16.21 7.45
C ALA A 57 -18.00 15.07 6.50
N ASN A 58 -19.20 15.21 5.90
CA ASN A 58 -19.80 14.16 5.08
C ASN A 58 -18.97 13.87 3.81
N THR A 59 -18.46 14.90 3.13
CA THR A 59 -17.68 14.72 1.89
C THR A 59 -16.37 13.98 2.13
N PRO A 60 -15.49 14.40 3.08
CA PRO A 60 -14.30 13.62 3.44
C PRO A 60 -14.61 12.18 3.84
N PHE A 61 -15.63 11.97 4.66
CA PHE A 61 -16.04 10.62 5.07
C PHE A 61 -16.45 9.75 3.88
N SER A 62 -17.29 10.27 2.96
CA SER A 62 -17.76 9.52 1.79
C SER A 62 -16.64 9.21 0.80
N ILE A 63 -15.69 10.14 0.59
CA ILE A 63 -14.48 9.90 -0.20
C ILE A 63 -13.65 8.80 0.46
N GLY A 64 -13.49 8.85 1.80
CA GLY A 64 -12.83 7.81 2.56
C GLY A 64 -13.46 6.43 2.38
N VAL A 65 -14.79 6.35 2.42
CA VAL A 65 -15.53 5.08 2.17
C VAL A 65 -15.25 4.55 0.76
N GLY A 66 -15.28 5.41 -0.26
CA GLY A 66 -14.93 5.03 -1.63
C GLY A 66 -13.48 4.56 -1.77
N ALA A 67 -12.55 5.30 -1.19
CA ALA A 67 -11.13 4.94 -1.16
C ALA A 67 -10.94 3.60 -0.44
N GLY A 68 -11.59 3.38 0.70
CA GLY A 68 -11.53 2.12 1.43
C GLY A 68 -12.06 0.92 0.65
N ALA A 69 -13.05 1.12 -0.23
CA ALA A 69 -13.51 0.06 -1.12
C ALA A 69 -12.40 -0.37 -2.11
N CYS A 70 -11.74 0.60 -2.76
CA CYS A 70 -10.59 0.36 -3.62
C CYS A 70 -9.42 -0.23 -2.82
N GLY A 71 -9.14 0.32 -1.63
CA GLY A 71 -8.11 -0.15 -0.70
C GLY A 71 -8.33 -1.60 -0.26
N SER A 72 -9.59 -2.04 -0.12
CA SER A 72 -9.91 -3.43 0.21
C SER A 72 -9.46 -4.40 -0.89
N ILE A 73 -9.72 -4.05 -2.15
CA ILE A 73 -9.28 -4.85 -3.31
C ILE A 73 -7.75 -4.85 -3.38
N ALA A 74 -7.14 -3.69 -3.17
CA ALA A 74 -5.69 -3.55 -3.14
C ALA A 74 -5.07 -4.42 -2.05
N LEU A 75 -5.57 -4.35 -0.83
CA LEU A 75 -5.07 -5.10 0.31
C LEU A 75 -5.21 -6.62 0.13
N LEU A 76 -6.39 -7.08 -0.31
CA LEU A 76 -6.63 -8.50 -0.61
C LEU A 76 -5.66 -9.02 -1.66
N SER A 77 -5.47 -8.24 -2.73
CA SER A 77 -4.58 -8.61 -3.83
C SER A 77 -3.10 -8.55 -3.39
N LEU A 78 -2.69 -7.48 -2.71
CA LEU A 78 -1.32 -7.30 -2.25
C LEU A 78 -0.91 -8.40 -1.28
N TYR A 79 -1.70 -8.64 -0.23
CA TYR A 79 -1.39 -9.67 0.75
C TYR A 79 -1.39 -11.08 0.14
N ARG A 80 -2.31 -11.36 -0.79
CA ARG A 80 -2.28 -12.62 -1.52
C ARG A 80 -1.03 -12.74 -2.38
N GLY A 81 -0.68 -11.67 -3.11
CA GLY A 81 0.54 -11.61 -3.90
C GLY A 81 1.81 -11.84 -3.07
N LEU A 82 1.93 -11.16 -1.93
CA LEU A 82 3.06 -11.31 -1.00
C LEU A 82 3.10 -12.70 -0.33
N ALA A 83 1.93 -13.34 -0.17
CA ALA A 83 1.84 -14.68 0.40
C ALA A 83 2.35 -15.77 -0.55
N ILE A 84 2.05 -15.68 -1.85
CA ILE A 84 2.38 -16.71 -2.84
C ILE A 84 3.58 -16.37 -3.71
N GLY A 85 3.91 -15.07 -3.83
CA GLY A 85 4.97 -14.56 -4.69
C GLY A 85 6.18 -14.05 -3.92
N ARG A 86 7.14 -13.50 -4.67
CA ARG A 86 8.34 -12.87 -4.11
C ARG A 86 8.06 -11.43 -3.73
N VAL A 87 8.43 -11.03 -2.52
CA VAL A 87 8.31 -9.65 -2.04
C VAL A 87 9.02 -8.68 -2.99
N ALA A 88 10.20 -9.07 -3.49
CA ALA A 88 11.02 -8.28 -4.41
C ALA A 88 10.37 -8.03 -5.80
N ILE A 89 9.26 -8.70 -6.13
CA ILE A 89 8.49 -8.49 -7.35
C ILE A 89 7.16 -7.79 -7.01
N VAL A 90 6.43 -8.35 -6.05
CA VAL A 90 5.05 -7.93 -5.76
C VAL A 90 5.00 -6.48 -5.25
N ALA A 91 5.83 -6.13 -4.29
CA ALA A 91 5.80 -4.78 -3.70
C ALA A 91 6.17 -3.67 -4.71
N PRO A 92 7.28 -3.76 -5.49
CA PRO A 92 7.59 -2.73 -6.47
C PRO A 92 6.59 -2.63 -7.61
N VAL A 93 6.09 -3.77 -8.12
CA VAL A 93 5.12 -3.78 -9.24
C VAL A 93 3.82 -3.11 -8.82
N SER A 94 3.27 -3.45 -7.66
CA SER A 94 2.04 -2.82 -7.16
C SER A 94 2.23 -1.32 -6.91
N ALA A 95 3.35 -0.91 -6.33
CA ALA A 95 3.64 0.50 -6.06
C ALA A 95 3.81 1.32 -7.35
N VAL A 96 4.55 0.79 -8.35
CA VAL A 96 4.72 1.46 -9.64
C VAL A 96 3.39 1.64 -10.34
N LEU A 97 2.54 0.61 -10.41
CA LEU A 97 1.23 0.72 -11.07
C LEU A 97 0.30 1.67 -10.32
N GLY A 98 0.34 1.65 -8.97
CA GLY A 98 -0.41 2.58 -8.15
C GLY A 98 -0.04 4.04 -8.41
N ALA A 99 1.22 4.34 -8.67
CA ALA A 99 1.70 5.67 -8.98
C ALA A 99 1.53 6.05 -10.48
N LEU A 100 1.77 5.09 -11.38
CA LEU A 100 1.79 5.31 -12.83
C LEU A 100 0.40 5.59 -13.40
N LEU A 101 -0.61 4.82 -13.01
CA LEU A 101 -1.95 4.91 -13.60
C LEU A 101 -2.63 6.25 -13.36
N PRO A 102 -2.57 6.89 -12.17
CA PRO A 102 -3.06 8.25 -11.97
C PRO A 102 -2.40 9.27 -12.90
N VAL A 103 -1.09 9.14 -13.13
CA VAL A 103 -0.35 10.03 -14.04
C VAL A 103 -0.80 9.81 -15.49
N VAL A 104 -0.93 8.56 -15.92
CA VAL A 104 -1.44 8.24 -17.26
C VAL A 104 -2.86 8.80 -17.46
N PHE A 105 -3.72 8.66 -16.45
CA PHE A 105 -5.07 9.25 -16.49
C PHE A 105 -5.04 10.76 -16.63
N ALA A 106 -4.15 11.44 -15.92
CA ALA A 106 -4.00 12.89 -15.99
C ALA A 106 -3.53 13.38 -17.38
N ILE A 107 -2.76 12.57 -18.13
CA ILE A 107 -2.42 12.88 -19.54
C ILE A 107 -3.70 12.92 -20.40
N PHE A 108 -4.58 11.95 -20.25
CA PHE A 108 -5.84 11.91 -21.02
C PHE A 108 -6.81 13.03 -20.67
N THR A 109 -6.67 13.64 -19.49
CA THR A 109 -7.47 14.80 -19.07
C THR A 109 -6.84 16.14 -19.45
N GLY A 110 -5.78 16.12 -20.26
CA GLY A 110 -5.19 17.32 -20.87
C GLY A 110 -4.17 18.06 -19.98
N HIS A 111 -3.65 17.41 -18.94
CA HIS A 111 -2.58 17.97 -18.14
C HIS A 111 -1.24 17.86 -18.89
N ASP A 112 -0.57 18.99 -19.07
CA ASP A 112 0.76 19.01 -19.65
C ASP A 112 1.79 18.52 -18.63
N PHE A 113 2.62 17.57 -19.06
CA PHE A 113 3.68 17.03 -18.25
C PHE A 113 5.05 17.40 -18.79
N GLY A 114 5.89 17.94 -17.93
CA GLY A 114 7.29 18.17 -18.26
C GLY A 114 8.03 16.84 -18.53
N VAL A 115 9.20 16.96 -19.16
CA VAL A 115 10.06 15.83 -19.56
C VAL A 115 10.30 14.82 -18.41
N MET A 116 10.37 15.29 -17.18
CA MET A 116 10.60 14.43 -16.00
C MET A 116 9.52 13.39 -15.78
N LYS A 117 8.24 13.74 -15.99
CA LYS A 117 7.13 12.76 -15.86
C LYS A 117 7.17 11.72 -16.99
N TRP A 118 7.56 12.10 -18.21
CA TRP A 118 7.77 11.14 -19.30
C TRP A 118 8.89 10.14 -19.00
N ILE A 119 10.02 10.62 -18.43
CA ILE A 119 11.09 9.74 -17.97
C ILE A 119 10.57 8.80 -16.87
N GLY A 120 9.75 9.30 -15.95
CA GLY A 120 9.09 8.50 -14.92
C GLY A 120 8.20 7.38 -15.49
N ILE A 121 7.36 7.70 -16.49
CA ILE A 121 6.50 6.72 -17.18
C ILE A 121 7.34 5.61 -17.82
N VAL A 122 8.36 5.98 -18.60
CA VAL A 122 9.24 5.01 -19.27
C VAL A 122 9.96 4.15 -18.24
N SER A 123 10.49 4.75 -17.18
CA SER A 123 11.17 4.04 -16.09
C SER A 123 10.23 3.05 -15.39
N GLY A 124 8.97 3.44 -15.14
CA GLY A 124 7.97 2.58 -14.52
C GLY A 124 7.59 1.38 -15.40
N LEU A 125 7.36 1.62 -16.69
CA LEU A 125 7.07 0.53 -17.65
C LEU A 125 8.24 -0.45 -17.77
N LEU A 126 9.48 0.06 -17.83
CA LEU A 126 10.67 -0.77 -17.81
C LEU A 126 10.83 -1.55 -16.51
N ALA A 127 10.53 -0.92 -15.36
CA ALA A 127 10.55 -1.60 -14.07
C ALA A 127 9.60 -2.80 -14.04
N VAL A 128 8.32 -2.59 -14.42
CA VAL A 128 7.31 -3.65 -14.47
C VAL A 128 7.76 -4.76 -15.44
N TYR A 129 8.27 -4.42 -16.63
CA TYR A 129 8.78 -5.38 -17.60
C TYR A 129 9.92 -6.21 -17.01
N VAL A 130 10.97 -5.56 -16.49
CA VAL A 130 12.16 -6.25 -15.96
C VAL A 130 11.82 -7.15 -14.77
N LEU A 131 10.92 -6.69 -13.87
CA LEU A 131 10.47 -7.47 -12.70
C LEU A 131 9.57 -8.65 -13.10
N SER A 132 8.84 -8.55 -14.22
CA SER A 132 7.94 -9.60 -14.72
C SER A 132 8.67 -10.71 -15.47
N LEU A 133 9.94 -10.51 -15.88
CA LEU A 133 10.71 -11.55 -16.59
C LEU A 133 10.92 -12.78 -15.68
N PRO A 134 10.84 -14.02 -16.21
CA PRO A 134 11.14 -15.22 -15.44
C PRO A 134 12.62 -15.27 -15.01
N GLY A 135 12.90 -15.77 -13.82
CA GLY A 135 14.28 -16.01 -13.36
C GLY A 135 14.92 -17.21 -14.04
N LYS A 136 16.24 -17.19 -14.17
CA LYS A 136 16.99 -18.33 -14.77
C LYS A 136 16.86 -19.63 -13.98
N ASP A 137 16.56 -19.53 -12.67
CA ASP A 137 16.43 -20.68 -11.76
C ASP A 137 14.97 -21.01 -11.41
N GLU A 138 14.01 -20.32 -12.04
CA GLU A 138 12.59 -20.64 -11.85
C GLU A 138 12.27 -21.87 -12.69
N SER A 139 12.46 -23.07 -12.09
CA SER A 139 11.91 -24.29 -12.63
C SER A 139 10.43 -24.08 -12.93
N ALA A 140 9.93 -24.62 -14.04
CA ALA A 140 8.54 -24.48 -14.54
C ALA A 140 7.44 -24.86 -13.51
N GLN A 141 7.80 -25.22 -12.32
CA GLN A 141 6.95 -25.67 -11.23
C GLN A 141 6.50 -24.57 -10.26
N SER A 142 7.15 -23.38 -10.22
CA SER A 142 6.66 -22.24 -9.44
C SER A 142 5.88 -21.29 -10.34
N LYS A 143 4.71 -21.74 -10.82
CA LYS A 143 3.83 -20.96 -11.72
C LYS A 143 3.20 -19.71 -11.11
N GLU A 144 3.30 -19.50 -9.82
CA GLU A 144 2.66 -18.36 -9.17
C GLU A 144 3.71 -17.34 -8.70
N THR A 145 4.05 -16.41 -9.59
CA THR A 145 4.97 -15.30 -9.26
C THR A 145 4.33 -14.22 -8.38
N GLY A 146 3.03 -14.32 -8.11
CA GLY A 146 2.25 -13.25 -7.47
C GLY A 146 2.02 -12.03 -8.37
N LEU A 147 2.50 -12.05 -9.62
CA LEU A 147 2.46 -10.90 -10.53
C LEU A 147 1.03 -10.43 -10.83
N LEU A 148 0.11 -11.36 -11.10
CA LEU A 148 -1.30 -11.00 -11.34
C LEU A 148 -1.91 -10.26 -10.14
N HIS A 149 -1.59 -10.72 -8.94
CA HIS A 149 -2.05 -10.07 -7.71
C HIS A 149 -1.37 -8.72 -7.50
N ALA A 150 -0.09 -8.58 -7.87
CA ALA A 150 0.61 -7.30 -7.84
C ALA A 150 -0.01 -6.28 -8.80
N VAL A 151 -0.37 -6.71 -10.02
CA VAL A 151 -1.07 -5.86 -11.00
C VAL A 151 -2.45 -5.45 -10.48
N ALA A 152 -3.25 -6.41 -9.98
CA ALA A 152 -4.56 -6.12 -9.42
C ALA A 152 -4.47 -5.16 -8.21
N ALA A 153 -3.48 -5.36 -7.33
CA ALA A 153 -3.21 -4.46 -6.22
C ALA A 153 -2.83 -3.06 -6.70
N GLY A 154 -1.95 -2.95 -7.68
CA GLY A 154 -1.50 -1.66 -8.22
C GLY A 154 -2.63 -0.87 -8.89
N VAL A 155 -3.47 -1.54 -9.68
CA VAL A 155 -4.65 -0.91 -10.28
C VAL A 155 -5.61 -0.40 -9.20
N ALA A 156 -5.91 -1.22 -8.19
CA ALA A 156 -6.79 -0.81 -7.10
C ALA A 156 -6.18 0.32 -6.24
N LEU A 157 -4.86 0.31 -6.01
CA LEU A 157 -4.13 1.40 -5.36
C LEU A 157 -4.20 2.70 -6.18
N ALA A 158 -4.16 2.62 -7.50
CA ALA A 158 -4.31 3.81 -8.34
C ALA A 158 -5.65 4.50 -8.12
N PHE A 159 -6.75 3.76 -8.13
CA PHE A 159 -8.08 4.32 -7.83
C PHE A 159 -8.17 4.83 -6.38
N PHE A 160 -7.58 4.12 -5.44
CA PHE A 160 -7.45 4.57 -4.05
C PHE A 160 -6.76 5.94 -3.96
N TYR A 161 -5.60 6.11 -4.60
CA TYR A 161 -4.87 7.37 -4.60
C TYR A 161 -5.57 8.48 -5.38
N MET A 162 -6.28 8.15 -6.47
CA MET A 162 -7.09 9.14 -7.19
C MET A 162 -8.21 9.71 -6.31
N LEU A 163 -8.85 8.88 -5.49
CA LEU A 163 -9.89 9.34 -4.56
C LEU A 163 -9.29 10.18 -3.43
N LEU A 164 -8.17 9.75 -2.84
CA LEU A 164 -7.49 10.51 -1.79
C LEU A 164 -6.81 11.78 -2.30
N GLY A 165 -6.52 11.86 -3.60
CA GLY A 165 -6.00 13.05 -4.26
C GLY A 165 -6.99 14.22 -4.35
N ASN A 166 -8.24 14.01 -3.96
CA ASN A 166 -9.23 15.08 -3.89
C ASN A 166 -8.91 16.03 -2.73
N GLU A 167 -8.92 17.35 -2.99
CA GLU A 167 -8.57 18.37 -2.00
C GLU A 167 -9.43 18.30 -0.74
N GLU A 168 -10.71 17.95 -0.87
CA GLU A 168 -11.64 17.83 0.25
C GLU A 168 -11.33 16.61 1.16
N ALA A 169 -10.58 15.62 0.66
CA ALA A 169 -10.17 14.45 1.43
C ALA A 169 -8.88 14.66 2.22
N HIS A 170 -8.07 15.66 1.83
CA HIS A 170 -6.74 15.85 2.38
C HIS A 170 -6.76 16.24 3.86
N GLY A 171 -5.97 15.53 4.65
CA GLY A 171 -5.69 15.86 6.04
C GLY A 171 -6.86 15.66 7.02
N SER A 172 -8.04 15.24 6.55
CA SER A 172 -9.20 15.03 7.42
C SER A 172 -9.15 13.66 8.10
N ILE A 173 -9.37 13.66 9.40
CA ILE A 173 -9.53 12.42 10.18
C ILE A 173 -10.77 11.64 9.74
N TRP A 174 -11.81 12.32 9.23
CA TRP A 174 -13.02 11.69 8.73
C TRP A 174 -12.78 10.86 7.46
N THR A 175 -11.82 11.26 6.60
CA THR A 175 -11.38 10.46 5.46
C THR A 175 -10.75 9.15 5.93
N LEU A 176 -9.83 9.22 6.89
CA LEU A 176 -9.20 8.02 7.46
C LEU A 176 -10.23 7.10 8.14
N PHE A 177 -11.15 7.65 8.91
CA PHE A 177 -12.18 6.88 9.59
C PHE A 177 -13.15 6.22 8.59
N GLY A 178 -13.62 6.96 7.56
CA GLY A 178 -14.46 6.42 6.50
C GLY A 178 -13.80 5.29 5.72
N GLU A 179 -12.51 5.45 5.40
CA GLU A 179 -11.70 4.41 4.77
C GLU A 179 -11.67 3.14 5.64
N ARG A 180 -11.38 3.26 6.94
CA ARG A 180 -11.34 2.12 7.87
C ARG A 180 -12.70 1.43 8.02
N CYS A 181 -13.77 2.19 8.12
CA CYS A 181 -15.13 1.64 8.13
C CYS A 181 -15.42 0.78 6.90
N SER A 182 -15.05 1.28 5.72
CA SER A 182 -15.25 0.58 4.45
C SER A 182 -14.42 -0.70 4.37
N VAL A 183 -13.11 -0.60 4.64
CA VAL A 183 -12.19 -1.75 4.55
C VAL A 183 -12.61 -2.86 5.51
N VAL A 184 -12.88 -2.52 6.77
CA VAL A 184 -13.32 -3.51 7.78
C VAL A 184 -14.62 -4.16 7.39
N SER A 185 -15.61 -3.39 6.89
CA SER A 185 -16.90 -3.91 6.46
C SER A 185 -16.76 -4.87 5.28
N ILE A 186 -15.96 -4.51 4.27
CA ILE A 186 -15.73 -5.36 3.09
C ILE A 186 -14.98 -6.63 3.49
N MET A 187 -13.93 -6.53 4.31
CA MET A 187 -13.20 -7.71 4.79
C MET A 187 -14.11 -8.65 5.59
N PHE A 188 -14.99 -8.10 6.43
CA PHE A 188 -15.99 -8.86 7.17
C PHE A 188 -16.96 -9.58 6.23
N ILE A 189 -17.49 -8.88 5.20
CA ILE A 189 -18.39 -9.48 4.21
C ILE A 189 -17.68 -10.62 3.45
N VAL A 190 -16.44 -10.39 3.00
CA VAL A 190 -15.64 -11.43 2.30
C VAL A 190 -15.42 -12.64 3.21
N MET A 191 -15.14 -12.42 4.49
CA MET A 191 -14.98 -13.48 5.48
C MET A 191 -16.27 -14.30 5.64
N LEU A 192 -17.43 -13.64 5.74
CA LEU A 192 -18.74 -14.31 5.85
C LEU A 192 -19.07 -15.10 4.59
N VAL A 193 -18.94 -14.49 3.41
CA VAL A 193 -19.23 -15.15 2.12
C VAL A 193 -18.37 -16.37 1.90
N ARG A 194 -17.09 -16.29 2.31
CA ARG A 194 -16.15 -17.42 2.22
C ARG A 194 -16.23 -18.38 3.40
N ARG A 195 -17.16 -18.18 4.33
CA ARG A 195 -17.37 -18.99 5.54
C ARG A 195 -16.07 -19.22 6.33
N GLN A 196 -15.23 -18.18 6.38
CA GLN A 196 -13.97 -18.25 7.11
C GLN A 196 -14.21 -18.04 8.60
N VAL A 197 -13.62 -18.91 9.43
CA VAL A 197 -13.71 -18.81 10.89
C VAL A 197 -12.52 -18.01 11.41
N LEU A 198 -12.76 -17.15 12.41
CA LEU A 198 -11.71 -16.40 13.08
C LEU A 198 -10.61 -17.33 13.61
N ILE A 199 -9.37 -16.87 13.49
CA ILE A 199 -8.18 -17.64 13.87
C ILE A 199 -8.15 -17.87 15.39
N SER A 200 -7.74 -19.06 15.81
CA SER A 200 -7.47 -19.34 17.22
C SER A 200 -6.33 -18.45 17.75
N ARG A 201 -6.43 -18.03 19.02
CA ARG A 201 -5.38 -17.23 19.70
C ARG A 201 -4.00 -17.89 19.70
N LYS A 202 -3.91 -19.19 19.47
CA LYS A 202 -2.65 -19.97 19.43
C LYS A 202 -1.99 -19.96 18.04
N THR A 203 -2.58 -19.31 17.04
CA THR A 203 -2.06 -19.32 15.67
C THR A 203 -0.90 -18.32 15.55
N PRO A 204 0.30 -18.74 15.07
CA PRO A 204 1.44 -17.84 14.89
C PRO A 204 1.16 -16.64 13.97
N ALA A 205 0.13 -16.73 13.12
CA ALA A 205 -0.29 -15.63 12.26
C ALA A 205 -0.79 -14.40 13.05
N LEU A 206 -1.36 -14.58 14.25
CA LEU A 206 -1.96 -13.49 15.00
C LEU A 206 -0.94 -12.40 15.38
N SER A 207 0.27 -12.79 15.79
CA SER A 207 1.33 -11.82 16.09
C SER A 207 1.70 -10.97 14.88
N TYR A 208 1.82 -11.59 13.69
CA TYR A 208 2.10 -10.87 12.46
C TYR A 208 0.95 -9.95 12.06
N ILE A 209 -0.31 -10.36 12.26
CA ILE A 209 -1.49 -9.53 12.00
C ILE A 209 -1.50 -8.29 12.90
N ILE A 210 -1.22 -8.48 14.19
CA ILE A 210 -1.19 -7.36 15.14
C ILE A 210 -0.06 -6.39 14.76
N VAL A 211 1.13 -6.90 14.47
CA VAL A 211 2.25 -6.06 14.03
C VAL A 211 1.90 -5.32 12.75
N ALA A 212 1.30 -6.00 11.76
CA ALA A 212 0.88 -5.37 10.51
C ALA A 212 -0.13 -4.24 10.76
N GLY A 213 -1.17 -4.47 11.56
CA GLY A 213 -2.20 -3.46 11.84
C GLY A 213 -1.67 -2.28 12.66
N VAL A 214 -0.77 -2.52 13.62
CA VAL A 214 -0.11 -1.46 14.40
C VAL A 214 0.83 -0.64 13.50
N CYS A 215 1.63 -1.30 12.67
CA CYS A 215 2.49 -0.61 11.71
C CYS A 215 1.69 0.22 10.71
N ASP A 216 0.59 -0.34 10.18
CA ASP A 216 -0.27 0.35 9.23
C ASP A 216 -0.88 1.63 9.84
N ILE A 217 -1.46 1.56 11.03
CA ILE A 217 -2.06 2.76 11.65
C ILE A 217 -1.02 3.80 12.05
N ILE A 218 0.14 3.39 12.58
CA ILE A 218 1.24 4.32 12.88
C ILE A 218 1.73 4.99 11.60
N GLY A 219 1.88 4.23 10.52
CA GLY A 219 2.27 4.75 9.21
C GLY A 219 1.29 5.80 8.69
N ASN A 220 -0.02 5.49 8.70
CA ASN A 220 -1.06 6.41 8.24
C ASN A 220 -1.16 7.67 9.11
N LEU A 221 -1.08 7.55 10.43
CA LEU A 221 -1.08 8.72 11.32
C LEU A 221 0.16 9.59 11.15
N SER A 222 1.33 8.96 10.95
CA SER A 222 2.56 9.69 10.68
C SER A 222 2.51 10.43 9.35
N PHE A 223 1.89 9.83 8.32
CA PHE A 223 1.63 10.48 7.05
C PHE A 223 0.66 11.66 7.22
N LEU A 224 -0.48 11.45 7.86
CA LEU A 224 -1.48 12.48 8.11
C LEU A 224 -0.88 13.68 8.88
N TYR A 225 -0.13 13.40 9.94
CA TYR A 225 0.59 14.44 10.69
C TYR A 225 1.57 15.21 9.79
N SER A 226 2.36 14.50 8.98
CA SER A 226 3.33 15.12 8.09
C SER A 226 2.66 16.00 7.03
N ALA A 227 1.55 15.53 6.45
CA ALA A 227 0.78 16.25 5.44
C ALA A 227 0.21 17.56 5.97
N ASN A 228 -0.16 17.61 7.25
CA ASN A 228 -0.67 18.81 7.90
C ASN A 228 0.43 19.80 8.37
N HIS A 229 1.72 19.36 8.40
CA HIS A 229 2.81 20.19 8.94
C HIS A 229 3.95 20.43 7.95
N GLY A 230 3.88 19.89 6.75
CA GLY A 230 4.91 20.02 5.72
C GLY A 230 4.37 20.17 4.32
N PRO A 231 5.23 20.55 3.35
CA PRO A 231 4.83 20.59 1.94
C PRO A 231 4.40 19.19 1.47
N LEU A 232 3.14 19.06 1.05
CA LEU A 232 2.55 17.77 0.65
C LEU A 232 3.38 17.02 -0.40
N PRO A 233 3.98 17.67 -1.45
CA PRO A 233 4.83 16.98 -2.40
C PRO A 233 6.04 16.29 -1.76
N MET A 234 6.68 16.95 -0.77
CA MET A 234 7.83 16.38 -0.05
C MET A 234 7.42 15.21 0.87
N VAL A 235 6.28 15.36 1.53
CA VAL A 235 5.71 14.29 2.38
C VAL A 235 5.36 13.07 1.55
N ALA A 236 4.67 13.28 0.42
CA ALA A 236 4.32 12.22 -0.52
C ALA A 236 5.56 11.52 -1.09
N LEU A 237 6.59 12.29 -1.49
CA LEU A 237 7.86 11.75 -1.98
C LEU A 237 8.52 10.81 -0.95
N ILE A 238 8.69 11.28 0.28
CA ILE A 238 9.37 10.50 1.31
C ILE A 238 8.54 9.27 1.69
N SER A 239 7.23 9.43 1.84
CA SER A 239 6.33 8.33 2.21
C SER A 239 6.21 7.28 1.10
N SER A 240 6.34 7.68 -0.18
CA SER A 240 6.30 6.74 -1.31
C SER A 240 7.49 5.77 -1.36
N LEU A 241 8.49 5.97 -0.51
CA LEU A 241 9.60 5.02 -0.34
C LEU A 241 9.21 3.77 0.50
N TYR A 242 7.94 3.62 0.92
CA TYR A 242 7.49 2.48 1.72
C TYR A 242 7.85 1.10 1.12
N PRO A 243 7.89 0.87 -0.22
CA PRO A 243 8.30 -0.43 -0.75
C PRO A 243 9.76 -0.78 -0.43
N ALA A 244 10.63 0.23 -0.14
CA ALA A 244 11.99 -0.03 0.31
C ALA A 244 12.02 -0.78 1.64
N SER A 245 11.14 -0.40 2.58
CA SER A 245 11.01 -1.09 3.87
C SER A 245 10.50 -2.52 3.70
N THR A 246 9.50 -2.72 2.84
CA THR A 246 8.97 -4.05 2.53
C THR A 246 10.05 -4.94 1.92
N LEU A 247 10.84 -4.41 0.96
CA LEU A 247 11.94 -5.11 0.32
C LEU A 247 13.07 -5.43 1.29
N PHE A 248 13.46 -4.46 2.13
CA PHE A 248 14.48 -4.65 3.15
C PHE A 248 14.11 -5.77 4.11
N LEU A 249 12.87 -5.81 4.59
CA LEU A 249 12.38 -6.88 5.45
C LEU A 249 12.30 -8.23 4.71
N GLY A 250 11.93 -8.26 3.44
CA GLY A 250 11.97 -9.46 2.60
C GLY A 250 13.37 -10.03 2.46
N TRP A 251 14.35 -9.15 2.21
CA TRP A 251 15.76 -9.55 2.16
C TRP A 251 16.28 -10.00 3.53
N ALA A 252 16.05 -9.21 4.59
CA ALA A 252 16.62 -9.45 5.91
C ALA A 252 16.01 -10.68 6.61
N LEU A 253 14.66 -10.84 6.55
CA LEU A 253 13.94 -11.88 7.29
C LEU A 253 13.65 -13.13 6.47
N LEU A 254 13.32 -12.98 5.19
CA LEU A 254 13.05 -14.13 4.31
C LEU A 254 14.27 -14.57 3.52
N LYS A 255 15.39 -13.81 3.60
CA LYS A 255 16.62 -14.07 2.85
C LYS A 255 16.37 -14.20 1.34
N GLU A 256 15.42 -13.44 0.80
CA GLU A 256 15.12 -13.44 -0.64
C GLU A 256 16.36 -12.97 -1.42
N PRO A 257 16.89 -13.77 -2.38
CA PRO A 257 18.07 -13.38 -3.12
C PRO A 257 17.76 -12.20 -4.05
N LEU A 258 18.52 -11.11 -3.92
CA LEU A 258 18.46 -9.97 -4.83
C LEU A 258 19.36 -10.25 -6.05
N THR A 259 18.78 -10.75 -7.12
CA THR A 259 19.52 -10.90 -8.39
C THR A 259 19.78 -9.54 -9.03
N LYS A 260 20.79 -9.42 -9.90
CA LYS A 260 21.07 -8.17 -10.63
C LYS A 260 19.85 -7.63 -11.36
N ARG A 261 19.04 -8.53 -11.95
CA ARG A 261 17.79 -8.18 -12.62
C ARG A 261 16.78 -7.53 -11.66
N LEU A 262 16.53 -8.16 -10.51
CA LEU A 262 15.63 -7.61 -9.49
C LEU A 262 16.12 -6.25 -9.00
N PHE A 263 17.44 -6.11 -8.77
CA PHE A 263 18.02 -4.84 -8.35
C PHE A 263 17.78 -3.73 -9.40
N ILE A 264 18.00 -4.00 -10.69
CA ILE A 264 17.72 -3.04 -11.77
C ILE A 264 16.24 -2.67 -11.79
N GLY A 265 15.33 -3.64 -11.74
CA GLY A 265 13.89 -3.38 -11.73
C GLY A 265 13.44 -2.55 -10.52
N ILE A 266 13.99 -2.81 -9.35
CA ILE A 266 13.75 -2.04 -8.12
C ILE A 266 14.24 -0.59 -8.28
N VAL A 267 15.46 -0.40 -8.78
CA VAL A 267 16.00 0.96 -9.02
C VAL A 267 15.13 1.74 -9.99
N LEU A 268 14.70 1.12 -11.09
CA LEU A 268 13.79 1.73 -12.06
C LEU A 268 12.44 2.10 -11.43
N ALA A 269 11.90 1.23 -10.56
CA ALA A 269 10.66 1.50 -9.82
C ALA A 269 10.81 2.72 -8.91
N PHE A 270 11.92 2.82 -8.17
CA PHE A 270 12.19 3.99 -7.32
C PHE A 270 12.39 5.27 -8.13
N VAL A 271 13.09 5.20 -9.28
CA VAL A 271 13.22 6.35 -10.19
C VAL A 271 11.84 6.83 -10.66
N CYS A 272 10.97 5.92 -11.09
CA CYS A 272 9.60 6.23 -11.50
C CYS A 272 8.83 6.96 -10.39
N ILE A 273 8.76 6.36 -9.20
CA ILE A 273 8.02 6.90 -8.05
C ILE A 273 8.58 8.26 -7.63
N THR A 274 9.90 8.40 -7.58
CA THR A 274 10.58 9.66 -7.21
C THR A 274 10.27 10.78 -8.20
N LEU A 275 10.33 10.49 -9.52
CA LEU A 275 10.04 11.48 -10.55
C LEU A 275 8.57 11.93 -10.53
N PHE A 276 7.63 11.06 -10.16
CA PHE A 276 6.22 11.45 -10.03
C PHE A 276 5.96 12.29 -8.77
N ALA A 277 6.68 12.00 -7.69
CA ALA A 277 6.49 12.72 -6.43
C ALA A 277 7.17 14.11 -6.40
N LEU A 278 8.14 14.37 -7.28
CA LEU A 278 8.86 15.67 -7.38
C LEU A 278 8.10 16.73 -8.19
N HIS A 279 7.10 16.34 -8.98
CA HIS A 279 6.38 17.18 -9.95
C HIS A 279 4.87 16.93 -9.94
#